data_65da3a493a95d5666b5ab4a78c57260e
#
_entry.id   65da3a493a95d5666b5ab4a78c57260e
#
_cell.length_a   1.000
_cell.length_b   1.000
_cell.length_c   1.000
_cell.angle_alpha   90.00
_cell.angle_beta   90.00
_cell.angle_gamma   90.00
#
_symmetry.space_group_name_H-M   'P 1'
#
loop_
_entity.id
_entity.type
_entity.pdbx_description
1 polymer ?
#
loop_
_entity_poly.entity_id
_entity_poly.type
_entity_poly.pdbx_seq_one_letter_code
_entity_poly.pdbx_strand_id
1 'polypeptide(L)'
;MEQLNNNEYNILVVEDDKEIRDGIEIFLKSQGYHVYKAADGVEGLEVIERETIHLAIVDIMMPRMDGVTMTIKLREHHEFPVIMLSAKSEETDKVIGLNIGADDYVTKPFTPLELMARVNSQLRRYTRFMGMAQKKEEEGRNYVIGCLLYTSPSPRDGATS
;
A
#
# COMPACT_ATOMS: atom_id res chain seq x y z
N MET A 1 11.71 14.84 -12.21
CA MET A 1 11.70 13.90 -11.15
C MET A 1 11.78 12.49 -11.64
N GLU A 2 12.68 11.73 -11.13
CA GLU A 2 12.84 10.40 -11.61
C GLU A 2 12.04 9.43 -10.81
N GLN A 3 11.50 8.44 -11.46
CA GLN A 3 10.84 7.35 -10.78
C GLN A 3 11.86 6.30 -10.48
N LEU A 4 11.67 5.59 -9.39
CA LEU A 4 12.50 4.45 -9.08
C LEU A 4 12.26 3.36 -10.11
N ASN A 5 13.28 2.57 -10.38
CA ASN A 5 13.09 1.36 -11.15
C ASN A 5 12.34 0.35 -10.31
N ASN A 6 11.67 -0.60 -10.96
CA ASN A 6 10.89 -1.56 -10.19
C ASN A 6 11.72 -2.32 -9.16
N ASN A 7 12.98 -2.60 -9.48
CA ASN A 7 13.81 -3.37 -8.54
C ASN A 7 14.20 -2.54 -7.31
N GLU A 8 13.86 -1.27 -7.28
CA GLU A 8 14.11 -0.44 -6.12
C GLU A 8 12.91 -0.32 -5.21
N TYR A 9 11.77 -0.86 -5.63
CA TYR A 9 10.59 -0.86 -4.78
C TYR A 9 10.50 -2.16 -4.02
N ASN A 10 10.23 -2.05 -2.73
CA ASN A 10 10.03 -3.20 -1.86
C ASN A 10 8.56 -3.35 -1.57
N ILE A 11 8.00 -4.49 -1.92
CA ILE A 11 6.58 -4.77 -1.75
C ILE A 11 6.46 -5.82 -0.65
N LEU A 12 5.60 -5.56 0.31
CA LEU A 12 5.31 -6.54 1.36
C LEU A 12 3.99 -7.21 1.06
N VAL A 13 3.98 -8.54 1.09
CA VAL A 13 2.76 -9.32 0.89
C VAL A 13 2.42 -10.02 2.19
N VAL A 14 1.27 -9.70 2.77
CA VAL A 14 0.83 -10.29 4.02
C VAL A 14 -0.43 -11.08 3.74
N GLU A 15 -0.31 -12.40 3.76
CA GLU A 15 -1.39 -13.31 3.38
C GLU A 15 -1.12 -14.64 4.05
N ASP A 16 -2.09 -15.18 4.78
CA ASP A 16 -1.87 -16.42 5.50
C ASP A 16 -1.95 -17.65 4.60
N ASP A 17 -2.63 -17.56 3.46
CA ASP A 17 -2.66 -18.67 2.52
C ASP A 17 -1.36 -18.69 1.73
N LYS A 18 -0.59 -19.78 1.93
CA LYS A 18 0.72 -19.87 1.32
C LYS A 18 0.66 -19.85 -0.21
N GLU A 19 -0.33 -20.50 -0.79
CA GLU A 19 -0.42 -20.56 -2.25
C GLU A 19 -0.71 -19.18 -2.84
N ILE A 20 -1.61 -18.44 -2.21
CA ILE A 20 -1.92 -17.09 -2.69
C ILE A 20 -0.71 -16.20 -2.48
N ARG A 21 -0.08 -16.29 -1.33
CA ARG A 21 1.08 -15.48 -1.02
C ARG A 21 2.22 -15.72 -2.00
N ASP A 22 2.53 -16.98 -2.27
CA ASP A 22 3.60 -17.32 -3.18
C ASP A 22 3.26 -16.96 -4.62
N GLY A 23 1.98 -17.09 -5.00
CA GLY A 23 1.55 -16.69 -6.33
C GLY A 23 1.71 -15.21 -6.56
N ILE A 24 1.34 -14.40 -5.57
CA ILE A 24 1.52 -12.96 -5.68
C ILE A 24 3.00 -12.63 -5.78
N GLU A 25 3.83 -13.30 -4.99
CA GLU A 25 5.27 -13.08 -5.05
C GLU A 25 5.82 -13.32 -6.44
N ILE A 26 5.41 -14.41 -7.07
CA ILE A 26 5.90 -14.75 -8.40
C ILE A 26 5.57 -13.64 -9.40
N PHE A 27 4.33 -13.15 -9.35
CA PHE A 27 3.93 -12.10 -10.26
C PHE A 27 4.67 -10.80 -10.00
N LEU A 28 4.83 -10.42 -8.75
CA LEU A 28 5.56 -9.20 -8.43
C LEU A 28 7.00 -9.28 -8.87
N LYS A 29 7.63 -10.43 -8.65
CA LYS A 29 9.01 -10.60 -9.07
C LYS A 29 9.14 -10.57 -10.58
N SER A 30 8.13 -11.08 -11.29
CA SER A 30 8.18 -11.04 -12.75
C SER A 30 8.13 -9.61 -13.28
N GLN A 31 7.63 -8.69 -12.47
CA GLN A 31 7.60 -7.28 -12.83
C GLN A 31 8.83 -6.53 -12.33
N GLY A 32 9.74 -7.25 -11.68
CA GLY A 32 10.99 -6.66 -11.23
C GLY A 32 10.99 -6.16 -9.79
N TYR A 33 9.89 -6.30 -9.07
CA TYR A 33 9.83 -5.79 -7.70
C TYR A 33 10.54 -6.72 -6.71
N HIS A 34 11.06 -6.13 -5.63
CA HIS A 34 11.57 -6.88 -4.49
C HIS A 34 10.40 -7.23 -3.62
N VAL A 35 10.34 -8.45 -3.11
CA VAL A 35 9.18 -8.91 -2.36
C VAL A 35 9.59 -9.44 -1.00
N TYR A 36 8.90 -8.98 0.04
CA TYR A 36 8.98 -9.55 1.37
C TYR A 36 7.64 -10.19 1.67
N LYS A 37 7.63 -11.26 2.43
CA LYS A 37 6.42 -12.02 2.69
C LYS A 37 6.20 -12.15 4.18
N ALA A 38 4.93 -12.17 4.59
CA ALA A 38 4.54 -12.41 5.97
C ALA A 38 3.25 -13.21 5.98
N ALA A 39 3.09 -14.06 6.97
CA ALA A 39 1.92 -14.93 7.04
C ALA A 39 0.80 -14.34 7.87
N ASP A 40 1.05 -13.28 8.60
CA ASP A 40 0.01 -12.59 9.36
C ASP A 40 0.46 -11.16 9.68
N GLY A 41 -0.41 -10.43 10.35
CA GLY A 41 -0.14 -9.02 10.62
C GLY A 41 1.03 -8.79 11.57
N VAL A 42 1.26 -9.73 12.49
CA VAL A 42 2.37 -9.58 13.43
C VAL A 42 3.69 -9.65 12.67
N GLU A 43 3.86 -10.67 11.82
CA GLU A 43 5.04 -10.78 10.99
C GLU A 43 5.17 -9.59 10.06
N GLY A 44 4.06 -9.13 9.51
CA GLY A 44 4.08 -8.00 8.60
C GLY A 44 4.63 -6.76 9.25
N LEU A 45 4.20 -6.48 10.47
CA LEU A 45 4.70 -5.32 11.19
C LEU A 45 6.18 -5.45 11.50
N GLU A 46 6.64 -6.67 11.78
CA GLU A 46 8.06 -6.90 12.03
C GLU A 46 8.88 -6.58 10.79
N VAL A 47 8.39 -6.98 9.63
CA VAL A 47 9.09 -6.69 8.38
C VAL A 47 9.15 -5.18 8.15
N ILE A 48 8.05 -4.49 8.41
CA ILE A 48 7.99 -3.05 8.20
C ILE A 48 9.00 -2.32 9.07
N GLU A 49 9.24 -2.83 10.29
CA GLU A 49 10.22 -2.19 11.15
C GLU A 49 11.65 -2.47 10.72
N ARG A 50 11.86 -3.60 10.07
CA ARG A 50 13.20 -4.04 9.70
C ARG A 50 13.62 -3.58 8.32
N GLU A 51 12.67 -3.48 7.39
CA GLU A 51 12.96 -3.17 6.00
C GLU A 51 12.20 -1.95 5.54
N THR A 52 12.71 -1.26 4.54
CA THR A 52 11.99 -0.14 3.95
C THR A 52 10.95 -0.69 2.98
N ILE A 53 9.69 -0.44 3.26
CA ILE A 53 8.59 -0.94 2.43
C ILE A 53 7.96 0.23 1.68
N HIS A 54 7.66 0.01 0.40
CA HIS A 54 7.07 1.04 -0.44
C HIS A 54 5.60 0.81 -0.73
N LEU A 55 5.13 -0.42 -0.52
CA LEU A 55 3.72 -0.75 -0.71
C LEU A 55 3.46 -2.08 -0.01
N ALA A 56 2.29 -2.23 0.58
CA ALA A 56 1.90 -3.48 1.21
C ALA A 56 0.60 -3.99 0.61
N ILE A 57 0.54 -5.29 0.37
CA ILE A 57 -0.67 -5.99 -0.03
C ILE A 57 -1.05 -6.83 1.17
N VAL A 58 -2.23 -6.57 1.75
CA VAL A 58 -2.60 -7.12 3.04
C VAL A 58 -3.97 -7.78 2.96
N ASP A 59 -4.02 -9.07 3.31
CA ASP A 59 -5.29 -9.79 3.39
C ASP A 59 -6.03 -9.33 4.65
N ILE A 60 -7.32 -9.12 4.53
CA ILE A 60 -8.11 -8.69 5.67
C ILE A 60 -8.23 -9.80 6.70
N MET A 61 -8.51 -11.02 6.26
CA MET A 61 -8.77 -12.13 7.19
C MET A 61 -7.53 -12.96 7.42
N MET A 62 -6.90 -12.79 8.57
CA MET A 62 -5.69 -13.53 8.93
C MET A 62 -5.71 -13.88 10.42
N PRO A 63 -4.99 -14.94 10.82
CA PRO A 63 -4.88 -15.25 12.24
C PRO A 63 -3.97 -14.27 12.96
N ARG A 64 -4.02 -14.29 14.25
CA ARG A 64 -3.23 -13.48 15.16
C ARG A 64 -3.53 -12.00 15.06
N MET A 65 -3.36 -11.41 13.90
CA MET A 65 -3.68 -9.99 13.69
C MET A 65 -4.22 -9.85 12.29
N ASP A 66 -5.44 -9.37 12.15
CA ASP A 66 -6.05 -9.22 10.84
C ASP A 66 -5.53 -7.99 10.12
N GLY A 67 -5.90 -7.87 8.84
CA GLY A 67 -5.37 -6.80 8.01
C GLY A 67 -5.83 -5.41 8.42
N VAL A 68 -7.04 -5.32 8.97
CA VAL A 68 -7.56 -4.03 9.43
C VAL A 68 -6.72 -3.52 10.58
N THR A 69 -6.51 -4.37 11.58
CA THR A 69 -5.71 -4.00 12.75
C THR A 69 -4.29 -3.66 12.35
N MET A 70 -3.71 -4.45 11.45
CA MET A 70 -2.36 -4.20 10.98
C MET A 70 -2.26 -2.83 10.30
N THR A 71 -3.25 -2.50 9.47
CA THR A 71 -3.24 -1.23 8.75
C THR A 71 -3.33 -0.06 9.71
N ILE A 72 -4.19 -0.16 10.73
CA ILE A 72 -4.29 0.88 11.73
C ILE A 72 -2.94 1.11 12.39
N LYS A 73 -2.27 0.02 12.77
CA LYS A 73 -0.99 0.14 13.46
C LYS A 73 0.11 0.70 12.57
N LEU A 74 0.18 0.26 11.31
CA LEU A 74 1.24 0.76 10.47
C LEU A 74 1.03 2.23 10.12
N ARG A 75 -0.22 2.68 10.06
CA ARG A 75 -0.49 4.09 9.76
C ARG A 75 -0.06 5.05 10.85
N GLU A 76 0.25 4.55 12.02
CA GLU A 76 0.77 5.41 13.07
C GLU A 76 2.13 5.98 12.71
N HIS A 77 2.89 5.27 11.87
CA HIS A 77 4.26 5.68 11.56
C HIS A 77 4.60 5.65 10.08
N HIS A 78 3.70 5.21 9.21
CA HIS A 78 4.03 4.98 7.81
C HIS A 78 2.92 5.47 6.89
N GLU A 79 3.32 5.95 5.72
CA GLU A 79 2.39 6.52 4.75
C GLU A 79 2.34 5.77 3.43
N PHE A 80 3.10 4.70 3.29
CA PHE A 80 3.12 4.01 2.00
C PHE A 80 1.74 3.41 1.67
N PRO A 81 1.44 3.18 0.39
CA PRO A 81 0.14 2.68 0.01
C PRO A 81 -0.11 1.25 0.48
N VAL A 82 -1.35 0.98 0.83
CA VAL A 82 -1.81 -0.33 1.27
C VAL A 82 -2.96 -0.78 0.38
N ILE A 83 -2.83 -1.96 -0.22
CA ILE A 83 -3.89 -2.57 -1.00
C ILE A 83 -4.43 -3.73 -0.19
N MET A 84 -5.72 -3.70 0.10
CA MET A 84 -6.36 -4.75 0.88
C MET A 84 -6.91 -5.84 -0.03
N LEU A 85 -6.77 -7.08 0.38
CA LEU A 85 -7.39 -8.22 -0.30
C LEU A 85 -8.60 -8.64 0.52
N SER A 86 -9.76 -8.69 -0.10
CA SER A 86 -10.98 -9.04 0.64
C SER A 86 -11.73 -10.14 -0.07
N ALA A 87 -12.55 -10.88 0.69
CA ALA A 87 -13.42 -11.88 0.10
C ALA A 87 -14.55 -11.18 -0.65
N LYS A 88 -15.06 -11.85 -1.67
CA LYS A 88 -16.07 -11.25 -2.52
C LYS A 88 -17.30 -10.80 -1.75
N SER A 89 -17.65 -11.51 -0.72
CA SER A 89 -18.86 -11.23 0.04
C SER A 89 -18.68 -10.24 1.17
N GLU A 90 -17.48 -9.65 1.32
CA GLU A 90 -17.19 -8.83 2.48
C GLU A 90 -17.24 -7.35 2.17
N GLU A 91 -18.43 -6.87 1.84
CA GLU A 91 -18.60 -5.44 1.53
C GLU A 91 -18.32 -4.57 2.74
N THR A 92 -18.70 -5.04 3.92
CA THR A 92 -18.46 -4.28 5.14
C THR A 92 -16.97 -4.07 5.35
N ASP A 93 -16.16 -5.09 5.05
CA ASP A 93 -14.73 -4.98 5.19
C ASP A 93 -14.15 -3.93 4.29
N LYS A 94 -14.70 -3.75 3.09
CA LYS A 94 -14.23 -2.71 2.18
C LYS A 94 -14.41 -1.33 2.77
N VAL A 95 -15.58 -1.08 3.34
CA VAL A 95 -15.86 0.22 3.93
C VAL A 95 -14.91 0.48 5.09
N ILE A 96 -14.74 -0.51 5.96
CA ILE A 96 -13.86 -0.36 7.10
C ILE A 96 -12.43 -0.12 6.63
N GLY A 97 -11.96 -0.90 5.65
CA GLY A 97 -10.61 -0.76 5.15
C GLY A 97 -10.31 0.62 4.63
N LEU A 98 -11.22 1.19 3.85
CA LEU A 98 -11.01 2.52 3.30
C LEU A 98 -11.02 3.58 4.39
N ASN A 99 -11.83 3.38 5.41
CA ASN A 99 -11.91 4.35 6.50
C ASN A 99 -10.68 4.36 7.38
N ILE A 100 -9.94 3.26 7.45
CA ILE A 100 -8.78 3.18 8.32
C ILE A 100 -7.48 3.49 7.62
N GLY A 101 -7.53 3.80 6.32
CA GLY A 101 -6.33 4.23 5.63
C GLY A 101 -5.79 3.32 4.55
N ALA A 102 -6.56 2.33 4.13
CA ALA A 102 -6.18 1.56 2.96
C ALA A 102 -6.39 2.43 1.72
N ASP A 103 -5.52 2.26 0.74
CA ASP A 103 -5.56 3.08 -0.46
C ASP A 103 -6.31 2.43 -1.59
N ASP A 104 -6.48 1.13 -1.54
CA ASP A 104 -7.17 0.42 -2.61
C ASP A 104 -7.63 -0.93 -2.10
N TYR A 105 -8.40 -1.62 -2.88
CA TYR A 105 -9.01 -2.87 -2.53
C TYR A 105 -9.01 -3.77 -3.72
N VAL A 106 -8.77 -5.04 -3.54
CA VAL A 106 -8.90 -6.06 -4.56
C VAL A 106 -9.71 -7.20 -3.98
N THR A 107 -10.75 -7.62 -4.67
CA THR A 107 -11.64 -8.66 -4.20
C THR A 107 -11.17 -10.03 -4.72
N LYS A 108 -11.12 -11.01 -3.86
CA LYS A 108 -10.78 -12.38 -4.25
C LYS A 108 -12.01 -13.04 -4.87
N PRO A 109 -11.87 -13.83 -5.90
CA PRO A 109 -10.64 -14.11 -6.61
C PRO A 109 -10.29 -12.95 -7.54
N PHE A 110 -9.00 -12.69 -7.68
CA PHE A 110 -8.55 -11.61 -8.53
C PHE A 110 -7.63 -12.16 -9.61
N THR A 111 -7.46 -11.40 -10.68
CA THR A 111 -6.50 -11.77 -11.70
C THR A 111 -5.17 -11.13 -11.38
N PRO A 112 -4.07 -11.77 -11.76
CA PRO A 112 -2.77 -11.13 -11.59
C PRO A 112 -2.67 -9.79 -12.28
N LEU A 113 -3.32 -9.67 -13.44
CA LEU A 113 -3.28 -8.43 -14.19
C LEU A 113 -3.93 -7.29 -13.41
N GLU A 114 -5.06 -7.57 -12.79
CA GLU A 114 -5.75 -6.56 -11.99
C GLU A 114 -4.90 -6.12 -10.82
N LEU A 115 -4.31 -7.08 -10.11
CA LEU A 115 -3.48 -6.74 -8.96
C LEU A 115 -2.26 -5.92 -9.38
N MET A 116 -1.61 -6.31 -10.46
CA MET A 116 -0.44 -5.58 -10.94
C MET A 116 -0.79 -4.17 -11.36
N ALA A 117 -1.94 -4.00 -12.01
CA ALA A 117 -2.36 -2.66 -12.41
C ALA A 117 -2.53 -1.75 -11.19
N ARG A 118 -3.07 -2.29 -10.10
CA ARG A 118 -3.26 -1.48 -8.90
C ARG A 118 -1.94 -1.21 -8.20
N VAL A 119 -1.05 -2.19 -8.15
CA VAL A 119 0.28 -1.99 -7.57
C VAL A 119 1.01 -0.87 -8.32
N ASN A 120 1.03 -0.95 -9.63
CA ASN A 120 1.73 0.03 -10.44
C ASN A 120 1.11 1.43 -10.28
N SER A 121 -0.21 1.48 -10.23
CA SER A 121 -0.91 2.75 -10.08
C SER A 121 -0.64 3.39 -8.73
N GLN A 122 -0.68 2.60 -7.66
CA GLN A 122 -0.46 3.13 -6.33
C GLN A 122 0.99 3.59 -6.13
N LEU A 123 1.94 2.85 -6.68
CA LEU A 123 3.34 3.25 -6.57
C LEU A 123 3.60 4.54 -7.34
N ARG A 124 2.99 4.68 -8.50
CA ARG A 124 3.14 5.90 -9.29
C ARG A 124 2.62 7.10 -8.52
N ARG A 125 1.47 6.96 -7.88
CA ARG A 125 0.87 8.04 -7.12
C ARG A 125 1.70 8.39 -5.90
N TYR A 126 2.18 7.39 -5.20
CA TYR A 126 2.99 7.60 -4.01
C TYR A 126 4.31 8.29 -4.36
N THR A 127 4.96 7.83 -5.43
CA THR A 127 6.22 8.43 -5.86
C THR A 127 6.02 9.87 -6.27
N ARG A 128 4.95 10.16 -6.97
CA ARG A 128 4.65 11.51 -7.41
C ARG A 128 4.39 12.41 -6.21
N PHE A 129 3.63 11.91 -5.24
CA PHE A 129 3.34 12.66 -4.03
C PHE A 129 4.62 12.98 -3.27
N MET A 130 5.49 12.00 -3.08
CA MET A 130 6.75 12.23 -2.35
C MET A 130 7.66 13.18 -3.10
N GLY A 131 7.68 13.08 -4.43
CA GLY A 131 8.47 13.99 -5.23
C GLY A 131 8.00 15.42 -5.11
N MET A 132 6.71 15.64 -5.07
CA MET A 132 6.16 16.97 -4.89
C MET A 132 6.49 17.53 -3.52
N ALA A 133 6.42 16.72 -2.49
CA ALA A 133 6.74 17.16 -1.15
C ALA A 133 8.21 17.60 -1.06
N GLN A 134 9.11 16.82 -1.63
CA GLN A 134 10.51 17.16 -1.62
C GLN A 134 10.77 18.43 -2.38
N LYS A 135 10.15 18.59 -3.52
CA LYS A 135 10.35 19.75 -4.33
C LYS A 135 9.94 21.01 -3.60
N LYS A 136 8.83 20.96 -2.89
CA LYS A 136 8.37 22.12 -2.14
C LYS A 136 9.32 22.48 -1.04
N GLU A 137 9.88 21.52 -0.38
CA GLU A 137 10.86 21.80 0.66
C GLU A 137 12.09 22.47 0.10
N GLU A 138 12.52 22.04 -1.07
CA GLU A 138 13.70 22.60 -1.66
C GLU A 138 13.49 24.01 -2.16
N GLU A 139 12.33 24.27 -2.73
CA GLU A 139 12.12 25.54 -3.37
C GLU A 139 11.71 26.65 -2.45
N GLY A 140 11.16 26.36 -1.34
CA GLY A 140 10.81 27.44 -0.46
C GLY A 140 9.82 27.03 0.57
N ARG A 141 10.15 27.31 1.79
CA ARG A 141 9.33 26.92 2.84
C ARG A 141 8.09 27.70 2.96
N ASN A 142 8.04 28.81 2.35
CA ASN A 142 6.92 29.64 2.44
C ASN A 142 5.73 29.09 1.85
N TYR A 143 5.87 28.25 0.87
CA TYR A 143 4.75 27.70 0.26
C TYR A 143 4.22 26.52 0.94
N VAL A 144 4.90 25.90 1.83
CA VAL A 144 4.56 24.62 2.39
C VAL A 144 3.21 24.64 3.06
N ILE A 145 2.95 25.63 3.82
CA ILE A 145 1.69 25.73 4.55
C ILE A 145 0.52 25.84 3.60
N GLY A 146 0.61 26.67 2.64
CA GLY A 146 -0.47 26.83 1.68
C GLY A 146 -0.75 25.55 0.95
N CYS A 147 0.30 24.85 0.57
CA CYS A 147 0.14 23.63 -0.17
C CYS A 147 -0.47 22.54 0.65
N LEU A 148 -0.10 22.45 1.89
CA LEU A 148 -0.68 21.44 2.75
C LEU A 148 -2.17 21.66 2.96
N LEU A 149 -2.57 22.88 3.16
CA LEU A 149 -3.97 23.17 3.32
C LEU A 149 -4.74 22.84 2.07
N TYR A 150 -4.13 23.10 0.94
CA TYR A 150 -4.81 22.86 -0.30
C TYR A 150 -4.98 21.40 -0.59
N THR A 151 -4.02 20.58 -0.27
CA THR A 151 -4.06 19.21 -0.62
C THR A 151 -4.75 18.36 0.39
N SER A 152 -4.96 18.86 1.56
CA SER A 152 -5.49 18.03 2.59
C SER A 152 -6.80 17.38 2.26
N PRO A 153 -7.62 17.98 1.52
CA PRO A 153 -8.78 17.22 1.28
C PRO A 153 -8.53 16.19 0.34
N SER A 154 -8.07 16.04 -0.11
CA SER A 154 -8.28 15.23 -0.86
C SER A 154 -7.99 14.30 -1.14
N PRO A 155 -7.54 14.13 -1.36
CA PRO A 155 -7.56 13.34 -2.24
C PRO A 155 -8.12 12.23 -2.06
N ARG A 156 -8.62 12.26 -1.52
CA ARG A 156 -9.18 11.24 -1.52
C ARG A 156 -10.23 11.34 -1.93
N ASP A 157 -10.29 12.31 -2.33
CA ASP A 157 -11.04 12.47 -2.73
C ASP A 157 -11.13 12.06 -3.42
N GLY A 158 -10.89 12.16 -3.32
CA GLY A 158 -11.00 11.81 -3.92
C GLY A 158 -10.51 11.36 -4.46
N ALA A 159 -9.98 11.49 -4.31
CA ALA A 159 -9.53 11.27 -4.74
C ALA A 159 -9.29 10.48 -5.10
N THR A 160 -9.31 10.31 -4.89
CA THR A 160 -9.18 9.67 -5.16
C THR A 160 -9.38 9.35 -5.91
N SER A 161 -9.37 9.47 -6.21
CA SER A 161 -9.59 9.38 -6.81
C SER A 161 -9.77 9.46 -6.96
#